data_e6c38fcbd204d816d0891b50530d6bf1
#
_entry.id   e6c38fcbd204d816d0891b50530d6bf1
#
_cell.length_a   1.000
_cell.length_b   1.000
_cell.length_c   1.000
_cell.angle_alpha   90.00
_cell.angle_beta   90.00
_cell.angle_gamma   90.00
#
_symmetry.space_group_name_H-M   'P 1'
#
loop_
_entity.id
_entity.type
_entity.pdbx_description
1 polymer ?
#
loop_
_entity_poly.entity_id
_entity_poly.type
_entity_poly.pdbx_seq_one_letter_code
_entity_poly.pdbx_strand_id
1 'polypeptide(L)'
;MEKIKELKDLDLVDRFLFAEVMEDEGSLADVLEIILGREVVLKGLPQVEKEFRKNVWSRQVRLDVCTKDVFYNVYDTEVQKRKTHGLPQRTRFYNGVIDCKLLEPGDDYINLNDVFIIMIMPFDLFGKGLYRYTFDMSCREVPGLRLEDGATRIFLNTRGTETAGVSQELIDLLHYFEKTTDINAAASSSDKIRRLHEKVWTIKASEEIGIKFMNEWEEKMLERKEGREEGERTKQREIAEKMLLKGMEPVLISEITGLSEDEVRELKNAAR
;
A
#
# COMPACT_ATOMS: atom_id res chain seq x y z
N MET A 1 -8.55 -20.51 -13.27
CA MET A 1 -7.23 -20.24 -12.65
C MET A 1 -6.78 -18.85 -13.13
N GLU A 2 -6.54 -17.93 -12.24
CA GLU A 2 -5.95 -16.62 -12.57
C GLU A 2 -4.54 -16.88 -13.12
N LYS A 3 -4.24 -16.34 -14.31
CA LYS A 3 -2.93 -16.57 -14.97
C LYS A 3 -1.85 -15.90 -14.10
N ILE A 4 -0.85 -16.69 -13.70
CA ILE A 4 0.29 -16.18 -12.92
C ILE A 4 0.98 -15.11 -13.76
N LYS A 5 1.16 -13.89 -13.21
CA LYS A 5 2.07 -12.91 -13.77
C LYS A 5 3.50 -13.35 -13.43
N GLU A 6 4.38 -13.37 -14.40
CA GLU A 6 5.80 -13.58 -14.15
C GLU A 6 6.43 -12.26 -13.63
N LEU A 7 7.56 -12.35 -12.93
CA LEU A 7 8.28 -11.16 -12.43
C LEU A 7 8.54 -10.13 -13.54
N LYS A 8 8.89 -10.61 -14.76
CA LYS A 8 9.11 -9.74 -15.91
C LYS A 8 7.90 -8.92 -16.35
N ASP A 9 6.68 -9.40 -16.06
CA ASP A 9 5.42 -8.79 -16.46
C ASP A 9 4.85 -7.84 -15.38
N LEU A 10 5.56 -7.65 -14.27
CA LEU A 10 5.16 -6.73 -13.23
C LEU A 10 5.46 -5.27 -13.64
N ASP A 11 4.60 -4.38 -13.19
CA ASP A 11 4.79 -2.93 -13.26
C ASP A 11 5.17 -2.37 -11.88
N LEU A 12 5.76 -1.17 -11.80
CA LEU A 12 6.11 -0.54 -10.52
C LEU A 12 4.91 -0.24 -9.60
N VAL A 13 3.69 -0.26 -10.11
CA VAL A 13 2.47 -0.26 -9.29
C VAL A 13 2.17 -1.63 -8.65
N ASP A 14 2.90 -2.69 -9.01
CA ASP A 14 2.84 -3.97 -8.32
C ASP A 14 3.75 -3.93 -7.09
N ARG A 15 3.19 -4.17 -5.91
CA ARG A 15 3.86 -3.98 -4.62
C ARG A 15 5.20 -4.72 -4.50
N PHE A 16 5.28 -5.96 -5.01
CA PHE A 16 6.50 -6.74 -4.95
C PHE A 16 7.64 -6.05 -5.71
N LEU A 17 7.42 -5.70 -7.00
CA LEU A 17 8.45 -5.02 -7.80
C LEU A 17 8.81 -3.66 -7.20
N PHE A 18 7.82 -2.90 -6.73
CA PHE A 18 8.04 -1.62 -6.07
C PHE A 18 8.96 -1.77 -4.85
N ALA A 19 8.69 -2.72 -3.97
CA ALA A 19 9.49 -2.97 -2.78
C ALA A 19 10.94 -3.32 -3.15
N GLU A 20 11.15 -4.27 -4.08
CA GLU A 20 12.48 -4.70 -4.52
C GLU A 20 13.30 -3.56 -5.16
N VAL A 21 12.65 -2.69 -5.95
CA VAL A 21 13.33 -1.55 -6.59
C VAL A 21 13.65 -0.46 -5.59
N MET A 22 12.74 -0.16 -4.65
CA MET A 22 12.88 0.92 -3.68
C MET A 22 13.76 0.55 -2.47
N GLU A 23 14.23 -0.70 -2.37
CA GLU A 23 15.32 -1.08 -1.47
C GLU A 23 16.64 -0.40 -1.84
N ASP A 24 16.78 -0.03 -3.11
CA ASP A 24 17.93 0.71 -3.61
C ASP A 24 17.81 2.21 -3.26
N GLU A 25 18.75 2.70 -2.47
CA GLU A 25 18.78 4.09 -1.99
C GLU A 25 18.73 5.11 -3.13
N GLY A 26 19.50 4.86 -4.22
CA GLY A 26 19.53 5.73 -5.38
C GLY A 26 18.20 5.79 -6.13
N SER A 27 17.56 4.65 -6.34
CA SER A 27 16.25 4.56 -7.00
C SER A 27 15.17 5.28 -6.20
N LEU A 28 15.16 5.09 -4.86
CA LEU A 28 14.20 5.78 -4.00
C LEU A 28 14.44 7.29 -3.95
N ALA A 29 15.71 7.73 -3.86
CA ALA A 29 16.07 9.15 -3.90
C ALA A 29 15.59 9.79 -5.21
N ASP A 30 15.89 9.19 -6.37
CA ASP A 30 15.45 9.65 -7.69
C ASP A 30 13.92 9.80 -7.77
N VAL A 31 13.17 8.82 -7.26
CA VAL A 31 11.70 8.86 -7.23
C VAL A 31 11.20 9.98 -6.32
N LEU A 32 11.73 10.12 -5.11
CA LEU A 32 11.34 11.17 -4.17
C LEU A 32 11.66 12.57 -4.71
N GLU A 33 12.82 12.75 -5.33
CA GLU A 33 13.22 14.01 -5.93
C GLU A 33 12.28 14.45 -7.06
N ILE A 34 11.86 13.52 -7.92
CA ILE A 34 10.88 13.81 -8.98
C ILE A 34 9.52 14.17 -8.37
N ILE A 35 9.08 13.43 -7.35
CA ILE A 35 7.79 13.67 -6.69
C ILE A 35 7.77 15.02 -5.97
N LEU A 36 8.85 15.35 -5.25
CA LEU A 36 8.90 16.54 -4.41
C LEU A 36 9.39 17.78 -5.15
N GLY A 37 10.04 17.60 -6.31
CA GLY A 37 10.62 18.69 -7.11
C GLY A 37 11.82 19.35 -6.42
N ARG A 38 12.52 18.64 -5.54
CA ARG A 38 13.71 19.11 -4.82
C ARG A 38 14.68 17.96 -4.58
N GLU A 39 15.93 18.27 -4.32
CA GLU A 39 16.95 17.29 -3.93
C GLU A 39 16.56 16.59 -2.62
N VAL A 40 16.80 15.28 -2.55
CA VAL A 40 16.53 14.43 -1.40
C VAL A 40 17.75 13.54 -1.14
N VAL A 41 18.53 13.89 -0.13
CA VAL A 41 19.68 13.09 0.30
C VAL A 41 19.21 12.16 1.42
N LEU A 42 19.14 10.87 1.13
CA LEU A 42 18.66 9.88 2.10
C LEU A 42 19.68 9.63 3.22
N LYS A 43 19.18 9.23 4.38
CA LYS A 43 19.99 8.85 5.54
C LYS A 43 19.81 7.37 5.84
N GLY A 44 20.72 6.56 5.31
CA GLY A 44 20.71 5.12 5.48
C GLY A 44 19.74 4.41 4.53
N LEU A 45 19.79 3.08 4.55
CA LEU A 45 19.00 2.23 3.65
C LEU A 45 17.50 2.38 3.87
N PRO A 46 16.71 2.37 2.81
CA PRO A 46 15.25 2.32 2.88
C PRO A 46 14.78 1.08 3.66
N GLN A 47 13.71 1.22 4.43
CA GLN A 47 13.09 0.11 5.14
C GLN A 47 11.83 -0.31 4.38
N VAL A 48 11.92 -1.42 3.67
CA VAL A 48 10.80 -2.01 2.92
C VAL A 48 9.96 -2.86 3.85
N GLU A 49 8.64 -2.84 3.59
CA GLU A 49 7.65 -3.63 4.33
C GLU A 49 7.75 -3.49 5.85
N LYS A 50 8.10 -2.28 6.30
CA LYS A 50 8.29 -1.98 7.71
C LYS A 50 7.00 -2.17 8.51
N GLU A 51 7.03 -3.09 9.45
CA GLU A 51 5.90 -3.37 10.31
C GLU A 51 5.90 -2.51 11.56
N PHE A 52 4.73 -1.94 11.86
CA PHE A 52 4.49 -1.21 13.09
C PHE A 52 3.30 -1.81 13.85
N ARG A 53 3.53 -2.14 15.12
CA ARG A 53 2.51 -2.56 16.06
C ARG A 53 2.74 -1.86 17.40
N LYS A 54 1.76 -1.13 17.88
CA LYS A 54 1.88 -0.43 19.17
C LYS A 54 1.77 -1.40 20.36
N ASN A 55 0.87 -2.37 20.25
CA ASN A 55 0.68 -3.46 21.22
C ASN A 55 -0.02 -4.64 20.54
N VAL A 56 -0.15 -5.78 21.24
CA VAL A 56 -0.74 -7.03 20.70
C VAL A 56 -2.18 -6.83 20.18
N TRP A 57 -2.91 -5.88 20.72
CA TRP A 57 -4.32 -5.59 20.39
C TRP A 57 -4.50 -4.47 19.37
N SER A 58 -3.43 -3.76 18.99
CA SER A 58 -3.53 -2.70 17.99
C SER A 58 -3.49 -3.26 16.58
N ARG A 59 -4.16 -2.55 15.66
CA ARG A 59 -4.04 -2.85 14.23
C ARG A 59 -2.58 -2.75 13.81
N GLN A 60 -2.06 -3.81 13.22
CA GLN A 60 -0.74 -3.80 12.59
C GLN A 60 -0.77 -2.89 11.36
N VAL A 61 0.28 -2.11 11.21
CA VAL A 61 0.55 -1.31 10.00
C VAL A 61 1.80 -1.89 9.36
N ARG A 62 1.75 -2.07 8.05
CA ARG A 62 2.88 -2.43 7.23
C ARG A 62 3.02 -1.35 6.18
N LEU A 63 4.09 -0.56 6.28
CA LEU A 63 4.44 0.48 5.33
C LEU A 63 5.21 -0.16 4.18
N ASP A 64 4.90 0.24 2.94
CA ASP A 64 5.56 -0.36 1.78
C ASP A 64 7.03 0.03 1.74
N VAL A 65 7.35 1.32 1.78
CA VAL A 65 8.73 1.84 1.82
C VAL A 65 8.81 3.05 2.73
N CYS A 66 9.58 2.95 3.83
CA CYS A 66 9.79 4.04 4.78
C CYS A 66 11.28 4.42 4.83
N THR A 67 11.59 5.70 4.69
CA THR A 67 12.96 6.22 4.75
C THR A 67 13.03 7.58 5.43
N LYS A 68 14.25 8.05 5.71
CA LYS A 68 14.53 9.39 6.22
C LYS A 68 15.58 10.08 5.36
N ASP A 69 15.52 11.39 5.26
CA ASP A 69 16.61 12.18 4.68
C ASP A 69 17.60 12.67 5.76
N VAL A 70 18.65 13.38 5.33
CA VAL A 70 19.66 13.93 6.22
C VAL A 70 19.13 14.99 7.18
N PHE A 71 17.97 15.56 6.90
CA PHE A 71 17.25 16.50 7.77
C PHE A 71 16.25 15.79 8.69
N TYR A 72 16.24 14.44 8.66
CA TYR A 72 15.35 13.57 9.41
C TYR A 72 13.88 13.65 8.99
N ASN A 73 13.53 14.29 7.87
CA ASN A 73 12.18 14.16 7.30
C ASN A 73 11.89 12.70 6.99
N VAL A 74 10.68 12.27 7.27
CA VAL A 74 10.24 10.87 7.07
C VAL A 74 9.37 10.77 5.83
N TYR A 75 9.67 9.82 4.97
CA TYR A 75 8.92 9.53 3.76
C TYR A 75 8.38 8.12 3.85
N ASP A 76 7.06 8.00 3.76
CA ASP A 76 6.34 6.74 3.60
C ASP A 76 5.74 6.72 2.19
N THR A 77 6.27 5.85 1.32
CA THR A 77 5.86 5.76 -0.08
C THR A 77 5.18 4.44 -0.33
N GLU A 78 3.94 4.51 -0.79
CA GLU A 78 3.02 3.39 -0.95
C GLU A 78 2.51 3.27 -2.39
N VAL A 79 2.37 2.05 -2.90
CA VAL A 79 1.66 1.77 -4.14
C VAL A 79 0.30 1.13 -3.84
N GLN A 80 -0.77 1.70 -4.39
CA GLN A 80 -2.13 1.25 -4.14
C GLN A 80 -2.86 0.94 -5.44
N LYS A 81 -2.81 -0.33 -5.86
CA LYS A 81 -3.35 -0.77 -7.18
C LYS A 81 -4.88 -0.78 -7.26
N ARG A 82 -5.57 -0.98 -6.14
CA ARG A 82 -7.03 -1.08 -6.11
C ARG A 82 -7.65 0.03 -5.27
N LYS A 83 -8.73 0.62 -5.75
CA LYS A 83 -9.49 1.61 -4.98
C LYS A 83 -10.16 0.91 -3.79
N THR A 84 -9.77 1.28 -2.58
CA THR A 84 -10.37 0.78 -1.34
C THR A 84 -10.96 1.94 -0.55
N HIS A 85 -11.94 1.66 0.31
CA HIS A 85 -12.52 2.67 1.18
C HIS A 85 -11.51 3.15 2.23
N GLY A 86 -11.56 4.43 2.56
CA GLY A 86 -10.81 5.00 3.69
C GLY A 86 -9.33 5.23 3.44
N LEU A 87 -8.87 5.38 2.18
CA LEU A 87 -7.47 5.72 1.88
C LEU A 87 -7.00 7.01 2.58
N PRO A 88 -7.77 8.13 2.59
CA PRO A 88 -7.38 9.32 3.34
C PRO A 88 -7.27 9.07 4.85
N GLN A 89 -8.17 8.26 5.42
CA GLN A 89 -8.10 7.89 6.84
C GLN A 89 -6.90 6.99 7.13
N ARG A 90 -6.54 6.09 6.18
CA ARG A 90 -5.34 5.26 6.29
C ARG A 90 -4.07 6.10 6.34
N THR A 91 -3.92 7.10 5.48
CA THR A 91 -2.74 7.97 5.50
C THR A 91 -2.65 8.78 6.81
N ARG A 92 -3.79 9.23 7.37
CA ARG A 92 -3.82 9.87 8.69
C ARG A 92 -3.36 8.92 9.79
N PHE A 93 -3.80 7.66 9.74
CA PHE A 93 -3.41 6.65 10.72
C PHE A 93 -1.91 6.32 10.64
N TYR A 94 -1.37 6.21 9.41
CA TYR A 94 0.06 5.98 9.17
C TYR A 94 0.91 7.12 9.75
N ASN A 95 0.53 8.37 9.49
CA ASN A 95 1.21 9.54 10.09
C ASN A 95 1.26 9.42 11.62
N GLY A 96 0.13 9.21 12.28
CA GLY A 96 0.10 9.08 13.74
C GLY A 96 0.89 7.88 14.29
N VAL A 97 1.01 6.78 13.53
CA VAL A 97 1.85 5.64 13.91
C VAL A 97 3.34 6.00 13.78
N ILE A 98 3.72 6.72 12.73
CA ILE A 98 5.08 7.23 12.53
C ILE A 98 5.44 8.20 13.67
N ASP A 99 4.60 9.20 13.94
CA ASP A 99 4.81 10.20 15.00
C ASP A 99 5.01 9.54 16.37
N CYS A 100 4.20 8.53 16.70
CA CYS A 100 4.37 7.75 17.94
C CYS A 100 5.71 7.00 18.06
N LYS A 101 6.49 6.92 16.97
CA LYS A 101 7.79 6.26 16.94
C LYS A 101 8.97 7.24 16.81
N LEU A 102 8.67 8.51 16.57
CA LEU A 102 9.67 9.55 16.39
C LEU A 102 10.06 10.22 17.72
N LEU A 103 9.13 10.29 18.68
CA LEU A 103 9.36 10.88 19.99
C LEU A 103 9.54 9.79 21.07
N GLU A 104 10.55 9.97 21.90
CA GLU A 104 10.72 9.21 23.11
C GLU A 104 9.98 9.88 24.30
N PRO A 105 9.69 9.14 25.37
CA PRO A 105 9.07 9.72 26.56
C PRO A 105 9.88 10.88 27.15
N GLY A 106 9.29 12.07 27.15
CA GLY A 106 9.92 13.29 27.68
C GLY A 106 10.49 14.22 26.62
N ASP A 107 10.48 13.82 25.34
CA ASP A 107 10.85 14.71 24.23
C ASP A 107 9.82 15.84 24.04
N ASP A 108 10.29 16.99 23.60
CA ASP A 108 9.43 18.10 23.21
C ASP A 108 8.79 17.84 21.85
N TYR A 109 7.52 18.18 21.68
CA TYR A 109 6.80 18.05 20.40
C TYR A 109 7.42 18.83 19.25
N ILE A 110 8.19 19.89 19.52
CA ILE A 110 8.93 20.65 18.49
C ILE A 110 9.97 19.78 17.77
N ASN A 111 10.36 18.65 18.34
CA ASN A 111 11.31 17.69 17.76
C ASN A 111 10.63 16.70 16.80
N LEU A 112 9.31 16.76 16.58
CA LEU A 112 8.67 15.98 15.55
C LEU A 112 9.19 16.41 14.18
N ASN A 113 9.60 15.42 13.42
CA ASN A 113 10.09 15.61 12.05
C ASN A 113 8.92 15.77 11.07
N ASP A 114 9.17 16.42 9.94
CA ASP A 114 8.20 16.43 8.85
C ASP A 114 7.96 15.01 8.33
N VAL A 115 6.69 14.68 8.10
CA VAL A 115 6.25 13.37 7.60
C VAL A 115 5.49 13.52 6.30
N PHE A 116 5.98 12.84 5.27
CA PHE A 116 5.38 12.80 3.94
C PHE A 116 4.80 11.41 3.70
N ILE A 117 3.46 11.30 3.60
CA ILE A 117 2.80 10.07 3.18
C ILE A 117 2.46 10.19 1.70
N ILE A 118 3.09 9.38 0.87
CA ILE A 118 3.00 9.41 -0.58
C ILE A 118 2.27 8.16 -1.07
N MET A 119 1.15 8.33 -1.77
CA MET A 119 0.33 7.24 -2.30
C MET A 119 0.34 7.28 -3.83
N ILE A 120 0.89 6.27 -4.49
CA ILE A 120 0.93 6.14 -5.96
C ILE A 120 -0.18 5.19 -6.40
N MET A 121 -1.09 5.65 -7.28
CA MET A 121 -2.32 4.92 -7.61
C MET A 121 -2.64 5.00 -9.11
N PRO A 122 -3.06 3.88 -9.75
CA PRO A 122 -3.54 3.88 -11.14
C PRO A 122 -5.03 4.25 -11.24
N PHE A 123 -5.48 5.18 -10.41
CA PHE A 123 -6.85 5.71 -10.42
C PHE A 123 -6.91 7.08 -9.74
N ASP A 124 -7.85 7.90 -10.18
CA ASP A 124 -8.16 9.18 -9.55
C ASP A 124 -9.07 8.97 -8.32
N LEU A 125 -8.52 9.22 -7.14
CA LEU A 125 -9.25 9.09 -5.88
C LEU A 125 -10.29 10.21 -5.70
N PHE A 126 -9.99 11.41 -6.18
CA PHE A 126 -10.77 12.63 -5.95
C PHE A 126 -11.60 13.09 -7.16
N GLY A 127 -11.39 12.48 -8.35
CA GLY A 127 -12.20 12.71 -9.55
C GLY A 127 -12.03 14.09 -10.17
N LYS A 128 -10.83 14.70 -10.06
CA LYS A 128 -10.52 16.01 -10.66
C LYS A 128 -9.52 15.95 -11.81
N GLY A 129 -9.09 14.75 -12.20
CA GLY A 129 -8.18 14.54 -13.30
C GLY A 129 -6.72 14.91 -13.03
N LEU A 130 -6.37 15.37 -11.83
CA LEU A 130 -5.01 15.80 -11.53
C LEU A 130 -4.06 14.59 -11.42
N TYR A 131 -2.80 14.77 -11.80
CA TYR A 131 -1.71 13.83 -11.54
C TYR A 131 -1.28 13.83 -10.08
N ARG A 132 -1.39 14.99 -9.40
CA ARG A 132 -0.95 15.16 -8.02
C ARG A 132 -1.97 15.92 -7.19
N TYR A 133 -2.29 15.40 -6.02
CA TYR A 133 -3.08 16.05 -4.97
C TYR A 133 -2.23 16.11 -3.71
N THR A 134 -1.93 17.32 -3.24
CA THR A 134 -1.18 17.54 -2.00
C THR A 134 -2.12 18.13 -0.96
N PHE A 135 -2.11 17.52 0.23
CA PHE A 135 -2.92 17.95 1.36
C PHE A 135 -2.03 18.29 2.54
N ASP A 136 -2.20 19.49 3.04
CA ASP A 136 -1.74 19.99 4.32
C ASP A 136 -2.92 20.63 5.06
N MET A 137 -2.75 20.98 6.34
CA MET A 137 -3.82 21.59 7.11
C MET A 137 -3.81 23.12 6.94
N SER A 138 -4.98 23.67 6.66
CA SER A 138 -5.20 25.12 6.53
C SER A 138 -6.33 25.61 7.45
N CYS A 139 -6.22 26.86 7.90
CA CYS A 139 -7.26 27.52 8.70
C CYS A 139 -8.48 27.87 7.84
N ARG A 140 -9.69 27.51 8.29
CA ARG A 140 -10.94 27.82 7.58
C ARG A 140 -11.29 29.29 7.66
N GLU A 141 -10.99 29.91 8.79
CA GLU A 141 -11.35 31.28 9.11
C GLU A 141 -10.42 32.31 8.44
N VAL A 142 -9.17 31.89 8.15
CA VAL A 142 -8.15 32.74 7.51
C VAL A 142 -7.61 32.02 6.27
N PRO A 143 -8.12 32.36 5.07
CA PRO A 143 -7.63 31.74 3.82
C PRO A 143 -6.14 31.97 3.62
N GLY A 144 -5.42 30.90 3.28
CA GLY A 144 -3.97 30.91 3.05
C GLY A 144 -3.12 30.72 4.30
N LEU A 145 -3.68 30.76 5.51
CA LEU A 145 -2.96 30.42 6.73
C LEU A 145 -2.84 28.89 6.83
N ARG A 146 -1.61 28.39 6.84
CA ARG A 146 -1.29 26.96 7.04
C ARG A 146 -0.98 26.67 8.49
N LEU A 147 -1.25 25.45 8.93
CA LEU A 147 -0.93 25.00 10.31
C LEU A 147 0.57 24.77 10.48
N GLU A 148 1.26 24.36 9.42
CA GLU A 148 2.72 24.10 9.40
C GLU A 148 3.15 23.07 10.45
N ASP A 149 2.32 22.02 10.61
CA ASP A 149 2.55 20.91 11.56
C ASP A 149 3.48 19.82 11.02
N GLY A 150 4.06 20.00 9.82
CA GLY A 150 4.97 19.06 9.18
C GLY A 150 4.30 17.82 8.58
N ALA A 151 2.95 17.70 8.65
CA ALA A 151 2.23 16.53 8.13
C ALA A 151 1.72 16.78 6.71
N THR A 152 2.38 16.18 5.71
CA THR A 152 2.01 16.29 4.28
C THR A 152 1.55 14.96 3.73
N ARG A 153 0.44 14.96 2.97
CA ARG A 153 -0.09 13.80 2.26
C ARG A 153 -0.16 14.08 0.78
N ILE A 154 0.49 13.23 -0.02
CA ILE A 154 0.58 13.35 -1.47
C ILE A 154 -0.09 12.13 -2.09
N PHE A 155 -1.11 12.37 -2.91
CA PHE A 155 -1.78 11.34 -3.68
C PHE A 155 -1.46 11.56 -5.15
N LEU A 156 -0.82 10.55 -5.75
CA LEU A 156 -0.39 10.56 -7.15
C LEU A 156 -1.28 9.62 -7.97
N ASN A 157 -1.82 10.14 -9.06
CA ASN A 157 -2.66 9.42 -9.99
C ASN A 157 -1.88 9.18 -11.29
N THR A 158 -1.56 7.93 -11.61
CA THR A 158 -0.81 7.62 -12.85
C THR A 158 -1.62 7.86 -14.12
N ARG A 159 -2.94 8.06 -13.99
CA ARG A 159 -3.90 8.31 -15.08
C ARG A 159 -4.46 9.73 -15.06
N GLY A 160 -3.67 10.69 -14.59
CA GLY A 160 -4.05 12.09 -14.65
C GLY A 160 -4.25 12.57 -16.09
N THR A 161 -5.05 13.59 -16.26
CA THR A 161 -5.31 14.26 -17.56
C THR A 161 -4.97 15.75 -17.50
N GLU A 162 -4.94 16.30 -16.28
CA GLU A 162 -4.66 17.71 -16.02
C GLU A 162 -3.20 17.89 -15.62
N THR A 163 -2.44 18.55 -16.45
CA THR A 163 -0.99 18.75 -16.31
C THR A 163 -0.61 19.99 -15.50
N ALA A 164 -1.59 20.82 -15.12
CA ALA A 164 -1.34 22.07 -14.41
C ALA A 164 -0.65 21.83 -13.05
N GLY A 165 0.46 22.51 -12.81
CA GLY A 165 1.17 22.47 -11.53
C GLY A 165 2.04 21.24 -11.29
N VAL A 166 2.28 20.41 -12.32
CA VAL A 166 3.19 19.26 -12.28
C VAL A 166 4.23 19.34 -13.36
N SER A 167 5.45 18.84 -13.08
CA SER A 167 6.52 18.76 -14.08
C SER A 167 6.25 17.63 -15.08
N GLN A 168 6.79 17.76 -16.29
CA GLN A 168 6.74 16.68 -17.28
C GLN A 168 7.45 15.43 -16.74
N GLU A 169 8.54 15.60 -15.99
CA GLU A 169 9.29 14.50 -15.39
C GLU A 169 8.42 13.68 -14.40
N LEU A 170 7.56 14.34 -13.61
CA LEU A 170 6.61 13.64 -12.75
C LEU A 170 5.56 12.87 -13.55
N ILE A 171 5.04 13.47 -14.63
CA ILE A 171 4.08 12.78 -15.51
C ILE A 171 4.71 11.54 -16.14
N ASP A 172 5.94 11.67 -16.67
CA ASP A 172 6.70 10.57 -17.25
C ASP A 172 6.94 9.45 -16.24
N LEU A 173 7.35 9.81 -15.00
CA LEU A 173 7.52 8.87 -13.92
C LEU A 173 6.22 8.10 -13.61
N LEU A 174 5.09 8.80 -13.51
CA LEU A 174 3.79 8.17 -13.22
C LEU A 174 3.32 7.25 -14.34
N HIS A 175 3.54 7.62 -15.61
CA HIS A 175 3.29 6.73 -16.74
C HIS A 175 4.21 5.50 -16.71
N TYR A 176 5.48 5.69 -16.33
CA TYR A 176 6.44 4.60 -16.17
C TYR A 176 6.04 3.65 -15.04
N PHE A 177 5.52 4.18 -13.92
CA PHE A 177 4.98 3.36 -12.82
C PHE A 177 3.84 2.47 -13.28
N GLU A 178 2.90 3.02 -14.07
CA GLU A 178 1.73 2.28 -14.55
C GLU A 178 2.09 1.20 -15.55
N LYS A 179 3.05 1.49 -16.45
CA LYS A 179 3.55 0.56 -17.47
C LYS A 179 5.06 0.63 -17.50
N THR A 180 5.69 -0.28 -16.82
CA THR A 180 7.13 -0.35 -16.64
C THR A 180 7.77 -1.06 -17.83
N THR A 181 7.91 -0.31 -18.96
CA THR A 181 8.40 -0.79 -20.25
C THR A 181 9.53 0.09 -20.77
N ASP A 182 10.35 -0.49 -21.67
CA ASP A 182 11.42 0.24 -22.37
C ASP A 182 10.89 1.45 -23.14
N ILE A 183 9.68 1.34 -23.70
CA ILE A 183 9.02 2.43 -24.46
C ILE A 183 8.77 3.62 -23.54
N ASN A 184 8.20 3.41 -22.37
CA ASN A 184 7.90 4.50 -21.44
C ASN A 184 9.16 5.08 -20.80
N ALA A 185 10.19 4.26 -20.55
CA ALA A 185 11.48 4.75 -20.10
C ALA A 185 12.17 5.63 -21.15
N ALA A 186 12.16 5.19 -22.42
CA ALA A 186 12.75 5.93 -23.54
C ALA A 186 11.97 7.20 -23.92
N ALA A 187 10.68 7.30 -23.59
CA ALA A 187 9.85 8.48 -23.83
C ALA A 187 10.24 9.66 -22.94
N SER A 188 10.89 9.42 -21.80
CA SER A 188 11.35 10.47 -20.91
C SER A 188 12.79 10.91 -21.21
N SER A 189 13.06 12.20 -21.06
CA SER A 189 14.41 12.76 -21.09
C SER A 189 15.14 12.70 -19.72
N SER A 190 14.49 12.22 -18.69
CA SER A 190 15.03 12.18 -17.32
C SER A 190 16.09 11.10 -17.16
N ASP A 191 17.28 11.50 -16.71
CA ASP A 191 18.34 10.58 -16.33
C ASP A 191 17.96 9.73 -15.10
N LYS A 192 17.13 10.27 -14.21
CA LYS A 192 16.61 9.56 -13.04
C LYS A 192 15.72 8.39 -13.44
N ILE A 193 14.78 8.64 -14.36
CA ILE A 193 13.90 7.57 -14.89
C ILE A 193 14.72 6.51 -15.65
N ARG A 194 15.81 6.91 -16.33
CA ARG A 194 16.70 5.96 -16.99
C ARG A 194 17.42 5.06 -15.99
N ARG A 195 18.01 5.64 -14.92
CA ARG A 195 18.65 4.85 -13.85
C ARG A 195 17.65 3.91 -13.16
N LEU A 196 16.46 4.41 -12.87
CA LEU A 196 15.38 3.61 -12.31
C LEU A 196 15.04 2.42 -13.22
N HIS A 197 14.96 2.64 -14.54
CA HIS A 197 14.71 1.58 -15.53
C HIS A 197 15.81 0.52 -15.55
N GLU A 198 17.08 0.94 -15.52
CA GLU A 198 18.23 0.01 -15.45
C GLU A 198 18.15 -0.87 -14.19
N LYS A 199 17.78 -0.29 -13.04
CA LYS A 199 17.58 -1.03 -11.81
C LYS A 199 16.42 -2.02 -11.91
N VAL A 200 15.28 -1.60 -12.45
CA VAL A 200 14.12 -2.46 -12.71
C VAL A 200 14.51 -3.64 -13.59
N TRP A 201 15.28 -3.39 -14.64
CA TRP A 201 15.73 -4.43 -15.56
C TRP A 201 16.62 -5.47 -14.86
N THR A 202 17.56 -4.99 -14.03
CA THR A 202 18.43 -5.85 -13.23
C THR A 202 17.61 -6.75 -12.30
N ILE A 203 16.60 -6.20 -11.64
CA ILE A 203 15.71 -6.94 -10.73
C ILE A 203 14.89 -7.97 -11.51
N LYS A 204 14.28 -7.57 -12.62
CA LYS A 204 13.47 -8.47 -13.46
C LYS A 204 14.27 -9.61 -14.10
N ALA A 205 15.58 -9.42 -14.31
CA ALA A 205 16.49 -10.42 -14.84
C ALA A 205 17.10 -11.35 -13.76
N SER A 206 16.90 -11.04 -12.47
CA SER A 206 17.46 -11.82 -11.37
C SER A 206 16.66 -13.09 -11.13
N GLU A 207 17.33 -14.25 -11.22
CA GLU A 207 16.74 -15.54 -10.90
C GLU A 207 16.39 -15.66 -9.41
N GLU A 208 17.23 -15.13 -8.52
CA GLU A 208 17.01 -15.12 -7.07
C GLU A 208 15.71 -14.36 -6.72
N ILE A 209 15.54 -13.16 -7.28
CA ILE A 209 14.33 -12.36 -7.07
C ILE A 209 13.11 -13.05 -7.70
N GLY A 210 13.29 -13.71 -8.83
CA GLY A 210 12.25 -14.53 -9.45
C GLY A 210 11.75 -15.65 -8.53
N ILE A 211 12.67 -16.36 -7.87
CA ILE A 211 12.34 -17.41 -6.87
C ILE A 211 11.63 -16.77 -5.66
N LYS A 212 12.13 -15.64 -5.13
CA LYS A 212 11.50 -14.92 -4.03
C LYS A 212 10.06 -14.52 -4.37
N PHE A 213 9.84 -14.00 -5.58
CA PHE A 213 8.51 -13.64 -6.05
C PHE A 213 7.56 -14.85 -6.11
N MET A 214 8.03 -15.98 -6.64
CA MET A 214 7.21 -17.19 -6.74
C MET A 214 6.82 -17.72 -5.35
N ASN A 215 7.77 -17.76 -4.41
CA ASN A 215 7.51 -18.22 -3.04
C ASN A 215 6.46 -17.34 -2.35
N GLU A 216 6.59 -15.99 -2.44
CA GLU A 216 5.57 -15.08 -1.89
C GLU A 216 4.21 -15.23 -2.57
N TRP A 217 4.21 -15.48 -3.86
CA TRP A 217 2.96 -15.68 -4.59
C TRP A 217 2.27 -16.98 -4.14
N GLU A 218 3.01 -18.07 -3.99
CA GLU A 218 2.48 -19.35 -3.51
C GLU A 218 1.92 -19.22 -2.10
N GLU A 219 2.64 -18.57 -1.18
CA GLU A 219 2.18 -18.31 0.19
C GLU A 219 0.87 -17.50 0.19
N LYS A 220 0.82 -16.39 -0.55
CA LYS A 220 -0.39 -15.58 -0.68
C LYS A 220 -1.57 -16.33 -1.30
N MET A 221 -1.31 -17.27 -2.21
CA MET A 221 -2.36 -18.10 -2.80
C MET A 221 -2.89 -19.11 -1.80
N LEU A 222 -2.00 -19.70 -0.97
CA LEU A 222 -2.41 -20.61 0.10
C LEU A 222 -3.26 -19.88 1.15
N GLU A 223 -2.79 -18.73 1.65
CA GLU A 223 -3.56 -17.91 2.59
C GLU A 223 -4.95 -17.51 2.06
N ARG A 224 -5.03 -17.13 0.77
CA ARG A 224 -6.33 -16.81 0.13
C ARG A 224 -7.25 -18.00 0.05
N LYS A 225 -6.70 -19.18 -0.24
CA LYS A 225 -7.46 -20.43 -0.29
C LYS A 225 -8.01 -20.77 1.09
N GLU A 226 -7.16 -20.75 2.11
CA GLU A 226 -7.53 -21.02 3.50
C GLU A 226 -8.58 -20.01 4.00
N GLY A 227 -8.35 -18.70 3.79
CA GLY A 227 -9.31 -17.66 4.18
C GLY A 227 -10.65 -17.76 3.45
N ARG A 228 -10.66 -18.26 2.20
CA ARG A 228 -11.91 -18.53 1.48
C ARG A 228 -12.66 -19.72 2.07
N GLU A 229 -11.96 -20.83 2.34
CA GLU A 229 -12.53 -22.03 2.94
C GLU A 229 -13.08 -21.73 4.34
N GLU A 230 -12.34 -20.94 5.16
CA GLU A 230 -12.79 -20.50 6.48
C GLU A 230 -14.04 -19.58 6.38
N GLY A 231 -14.03 -18.64 5.43
CA GLY A 231 -15.17 -17.76 5.18
C GLY A 231 -16.43 -18.51 4.71
N GLU A 232 -16.27 -19.51 3.82
CA GLU A 232 -17.35 -20.39 3.38
C GLU A 232 -17.89 -21.22 4.57
N ARG A 233 -17.01 -21.77 5.41
CA ARG A 233 -17.40 -22.55 6.59
C ARG A 233 -18.12 -21.70 7.64
N THR A 234 -17.63 -20.49 7.88
CA THR A 234 -18.28 -19.54 8.80
C THR A 234 -19.69 -19.21 8.32
N LYS A 235 -19.86 -18.93 7.03
CA LYS A 235 -21.17 -18.66 6.44
C LYS A 235 -22.12 -19.87 6.51
N GLN A 236 -21.60 -21.07 6.29
CA GLN A 236 -22.39 -22.31 6.44
C GLN A 236 -22.90 -22.47 7.89
N ARG A 237 -22.03 -22.19 8.89
CA ARG A 237 -22.42 -22.22 10.33
C ARG A 237 -23.49 -21.17 10.64
N GLU A 238 -23.34 -19.94 10.20
CA GLU A 238 -24.36 -18.89 10.41
C GLU A 238 -25.71 -19.25 9.80
N ILE A 239 -25.71 -19.90 8.62
CA ILE A 239 -26.94 -20.39 7.98
C ILE A 239 -27.55 -21.53 8.82
N ALA A 240 -26.74 -22.49 9.24
CA ALA A 240 -27.18 -23.61 10.08
C ALA A 240 -27.82 -23.13 11.40
N GLU A 241 -27.20 -22.17 12.09
CA GLU A 241 -27.74 -21.54 13.30
C GLU A 241 -29.13 -20.91 13.06
N LYS A 242 -29.28 -20.14 11.97
CA LYS A 242 -30.57 -19.54 11.59
C LYS A 242 -31.64 -20.60 11.28
N MET A 243 -31.27 -21.73 10.70
CA MET A 243 -32.16 -22.85 10.42
C MET A 243 -32.56 -23.59 11.68
N LEU A 244 -31.60 -23.79 12.61
CA LEU A 244 -31.87 -24.35 13.95
C LEU A 244 -32.86 -23.50 14.75
N LEU A 245 -32.72 -22.18 14.71
CA LEU A 245 -33.66 -21.24 15.34
C LEU A 245 -35.08 -21.30 14.75
N LYS A 246 -35.22 -21.73 13.49
CA LYS A 246 -36.50 -21.96 12.85
C LYS A 246 -37.05 -23.38 13.08
N GLY A 247 -36.41 -24.19 13.90
CA GLY A 247 -36.86 -25.53 14.26
C GLY A 247 -36.64 -26.59 13.19
N MET A 248 -35.73 -26.36 12.24
CA MET A 248 -35.41 -27.36 11.20
C MET A 248 -34.62 -28.54 11.81
N GLU A 249 -34.84 -29.73 11.25
CA GLU A 249 -34.15 -30.94 11.70
C GLU A 249 -32.63 -30.91 11.30
N PRO A 250 -31.73 -31.40 12.18
CA PRO A 250 -30.29 -31.38 11.93
C PRO A 250 -29.85 -32.08 10.63
N VAL A 251 -30.50 -33.18 10.28
CA VAL A 251 -30.21 -33.93 9.04
C VAL A 251 -30.43 -33.03 7.81
N LEU A 252 -31.58 -32.36 7.76
CA LEU A 252 -31.94 -31.47 6.65
C LEU A 252 -30.98 -30.26 6.56
N ILE A 253 -30.57 -29.73 7.72
CA ILE A 253 -29.59 -28.62 7.80
C ILE A 253 -28.23 -29.08 7.27
N SER A 254 -27.77 -30.28 7.62
CA SER A 254 -26.56 -30.89 7.10
C SER A 254 -26.58 -30.98 5.57
N GLU A 255 -27.68 -31.49 4.99
CA GLU A 255 -27.84 -31.60 3.55
C GLU A 255 -27.80 -30.24 2.82
N ILE A 256 -28.38 -29.20 3.41
CA ILE A 256 -28.48 -27.86 2.79
C ILE A 256 -27.17 -27.09 2.93
N THR A 257 -26.49 -27.19 4.09
CA THR A 257 -25.32 -26.37 4.41
C THR A 257 -24.00 -27.03 4.04
N GLY A 258 -23.99 -28.36 3.88
CA GLY A 258 -22.78 -29.17 3.68
C GLY A 258 -21.95 -29.37 4.97
N LEU A 259 -22.43 -28.92 6.14
CA LEU A 259 -21.85 -29.25 7.43
C LEU A 259 -22.18 -30.70 7.80
N SER A 260 -21.33 -31.38 8.56
CA SER A 260 -21.64 -32.69 9.10
C SER A 260 -22.78 -32.61 10.11
N GLU A 261 -23.54 -33.71 10.27
CA GLU A 261 -24.58 -33.77 11.30
C GLU A 261 -24.07 -33.49 12.70
N ASP A 262 -22.86 -33.93 12.99
CA ASP A 262 -22.23 -33.70 14.31
C ASP A 262 -21.94 -32.23 14.54
N GLU A 263 -21.41 -31.49 13.54
CA GLU A 263 -21.23 -30.04 13.62
C GLU A 263 -22.56 -29.31 13.82
N VAL A 264 -23.64 -29.73 13.15
CA VAL A 264 -24.97 -29.14 13.34
C VAL A 264 -25.54 -29.45 14.74
N ARG A 265 -25.29 -30.64 15.29
CA ARG A 265 -25.67 -30.97 16.67
C ARG A 265 -24.89 -30.18 17.70
N GLU A 266 -23.59 -29.97 17.50
CA GLU A 266 -22.78 -29.09 18.35
C GLU A 266 -23.31 -27.65 18.37
N LEU A 267 -23.64 -27.07 17.20
CA LEU A 267 -24.27 -25.75 17.12
C LEU A 267 -25.60 -25.69 17.87
N LYS A 268 -26.45 -26.74 17.79
CA LYS A 268 -27.72 -26.86 18.51
C LYS A 268 -27.53 -26.89 20.02
N ASN A 269 -26.46 -27.53 20.49
CA ASN A 269 -26.15 -27.61 21.92
C ASN A 269 -25.53 -26.32 22.47
N ALA A 270 -24.74 -25.60 21.67
CA ALA A 270 -24.16 -24.30 22.01
C ALA A 270 -25.18 -23.16 22.04
N ALA A 271 -26.31 -23.29 21.34
CA ALA A 271 -27.39 -22.31 21.28
C ALA A 271 -28.44 -22.48 22.42
N ARG A 272 -28.28 -23.47 23.28
CA ARG A 272 -29.10 -23.70 24.47
C ARG A 272 -28.45 -23.10 25.72
#